data_9dd7a384e354011ed7f5073a611b2a06
#
_entry.id   9dd7a384e354011ed7f5073a611b2a06
#
_cell.length_a   1.000
_cell.length_b   1.000
_cell.length_c   1.000
_cell.angle_alpha   90.00
_cell.angle_beta   90.00
_cell.angle_gamma   90.00
#
_symmetry.space_group_name_H-M   'P 1'
#
loop_
_entity.id
_entity.type
_entity.pdbx_description
1 polymer ?
#
loop_
_entity_poly.entity_id
_entity_poly.type
_entity_poly.pdbx_seq_one_letter_code
_entity_poly.pdbx_strand_id
1 'polypeptide(L)'
;MQSAAAHANGRPSNPVTVRSDELGEFVLDHGAVVIAAVTSCTNTSNPEVMLGAALLARNAVEKGLASKPWVKTTMAPGSQVVHDYYDKAGLWPYLEKLGFYLVGYGCTTCIGNSGPLPEEISRPSTTTTCR
;
A
#
# COMPACT_ATOMS: atom_id res chain seq x y z
N MET A 1 13.56 19.20 11.50
CA MET A 1 13.66 19.78 10.16
C MET A 1 14.14 18.69 9.21
N GLN A 2 13.21 18.05 8.47
CA GLN A 2 13.60 17.14 7.39
C GLN A 2 13.70 17.96 6.12
N SER A 3 14.88 17.98 5.53
CA SER A 3 15.15 18.66 4.27
C SER A 3 14.27 18.04 3.17
N ALA A 4 13.60 18.89 2.41
CA ALA A 4 12.92 18.49 1.19
C ALA A 4 13.94 17.88 0.22
N ALA A 5 13.97 16.55 0.16
CA ALA A 5 14.73 15.86 -0.87
C ALA A 5 14.03 16.15 -2.20
N ALA A 6 14.73 16.84 -3.11
CA ALA A 6 14.29 16.99 -4.47
C ALA A 6 14.04 15.60 -5.07
N HIS A 7 12.80 15.35 -5.53
CA HIS A 7 12.49 14.09 -6.20
C HIS A 7 13.37 13.93 -7.45
N ALA A 8 13.92 12.74 -7.62
CA ALA A 8 14.87 12.40 -8.69
C ALA A 8 14.36 12.64 -10.13
N ASN A 9 13.13 13.09 -10.31
CA ASN A 9 12.44 13.24 -11.60
C ASN A 9 12.33 14.69 -12.09
N GLY A 10 12.99 15.66 -11.42
CA GLY A 10 12.96 17.06 -11.86
C GLY A 10 11.59 17.75 -11.78
N ARG A 11 10.58 17.14 -11.15
CA ARG A 11 9.28 17.78 -10.91
C ARG A 11 9.40 18.74 -9.72
N PRO A 12 8.81 19.94 -9.80
CA PRO A 12 8.79 20.86 -8.67
C PRO A 12 8.03 20.21 -7.50
N SER A 13 8.63 20.25 -6.32
CA SER A 13 7.98 19.85 -5.08
C SER A 13 6.86 20.83 -4.74
N ASN A 14 5.70 20.31 -4.35
CA ASN A 14 4.57 21.10 -3.88
C ASN A 14 3.91 20.40 -2.68
N PRO A 15 4.58 20.40 -1.51
CA PRO A 15 4.12 19.68 -0.34
C PRO A 15 2.84 20.29 0.22
N VAL A 16 1.86 19.43 0.49
CA VAL A 16 0.60 19.78 1.14
C VAL A 16 0.54 19.09 2.49
N THR A 17 0.38 19.88 3.56
CA THR A 17 0.15 19.34 4.89
C THR A 17 -1.31 18.94 5.03
N VAL A 18 -1.53 17.67 5.35
CA VAL A 18 -2.85 17.09 5.60
C VAL A 18 -2.99 16.86 7.10
N ARG A 19 -4.13 17.25 7.64
CA ARG A 19 -4.52 16.99 9.02
C ARG A 19 -5.77 16.13 9.01
N SER A 20 -5.69 14.98 9.64
CA SER A 20 -6.78 14.04 9.83
C SER A 20 -6.91 13.74 11.32
N ASP A 21 -8.14 13.69 11.82
CA ASP A 21 -8.41 13.33 13.20
C ASP A 21 -8.04 11.87 13.50
N GLU A 22 -8.11 11.01 12.48
CA GLU A 22 -7.79 9.58 12.59
C GLU A 22 -6.33 9.25 12.28
N LEU A 23 -5.74 9.90 11.28
CA LEU A 23 -4.42 9.58 10.75
C LEU A 23 -3.30 10.51 11.26
N GLY A 24 -3.66 11.57 11.99
CA GLY A 24 -2.72 12.60 12.46
C GLY A 24 -2.31 13.59 11.36
N GLU A 25 -1.19 14.28 11.59
CA GLU A 25 -0.63 15.26 10.65
C GLU A 25 0.49 14.62 9.82
N PHE A 26 0.40 14.76 8.49
CA PHE A 26 1.41 14.29 7.56
C PHE A 26 1.50 15.18 6.32
N VAL A 27 2.58 15.05 5.56
CA VAL A 27 2.83 15.82 4.34
C VAL A 27 2.74 14.92 3.12
N LEU A 28 1.91 15.30 2.16
CA LEU A 28 1.86 14.68 0.84
C LEU A 28 2.54 15.58 -0.18
N ASP A 29 3.22 14.97 -1.13
CA ASP A 29 3.86 15.66 -2.24
C ASP A 29 3.69 14.84 -3.53
N HIS A 30 4.06 15.40 -4.66
CA HIS A 30 4.04 14.69 -5.93
C HIS A 30 4.82 13.37 -5.86
N GLY A 31 4.20 12.29 -6.32
CA GLY A 31 4.77 10.95 -6.28
C GLY A 31 4.60 10.21 -4.95
N ALA A 32 3.86 10.77 -3.98
CA ALA A 32 3.50 10.05 -2.77
C ALA A 32 2.63 8.82 -3.11
N VAL A 33 3.01 7.67 -2.58
CA VAL A 33 2.20 6.45 -2.71
C VAL A 33 1.01 6.55 -1.76
N VAL A 34 -0.20 6.42 -2.31
CA VAL A 34 -1.46 6.49 -1.54
C VAL A 34 -2.25 5.18 -1.59
N ILE A 35 -1.91 4.27 -2.49
CA ILE A 35 -2.48 2.92 -2.58
C ILE A 35 -1.34 1.94 -2.80
N ALA A 36 -1.35 0.86 -2.04
CA ALA A 36 -0.48 -0.30 -2.23
C ALA A 36 -1.32 -1.58 -2.12
N ALA A 37 -1.28 -2.43 -3.13
CA ALA A 37 -2.10 -3.62 -3.18
C ALA A 37 -1.29 -4.84 -3.57
N VAL A 38 -1.46 -5.92 -2.81
CA VAL A 38 -1.06 -7.25 -3.24
C VAL A 38 -2.27 -7.90 -3.90
N THR A 39 -2.24 -7.98 -5.21
CA THR A 39 -3.33 -8.51 -6.03
C THR A 39 -2.80 -9.50 -7.04
N SER A 40 -3.66 -10.34 -7.59
CA SER A 40 -3.17 -11.36 -8.48
C SER A 40 -4.22 -11.95 -9.42
N CYS A 41 -3.91 -11.92 -10.71
CA CYS A 41 -4.47 -12.86 -11.66
C CYS A 41 -3.46 -13.97 -11.97
N THR A 42 -2.35 -13.64 -12.61
CA THR A 42 -1.31 -14.59 -13.04
C THR A 42 -0.40 -15.05 -11.89
N ASN A 43 -0.11 -14.17 -10.93
CA ASN A 43 0.81 -14.46 -9.82
C ASN A 43 0.28 -15.52 -8.85
N THR A 44 -1.03 -15.75 -8.77
CA THR A 44 -1.63 -16.84 -7.98
C THR A 44 -1.10 -18.20 -8.40
N SER A 45 -0.77 -18.38 -9.68
CA SER A 45 -0.19 -19.61 -10.21
C SER A 45 1.32 -19.74 -9.98
N ASN A 46 1.95 -18.71 -9.40
CA ASN A 46 3.37 -18.72 -9.03
C ASN A 46 3.54 -18.51 -7.51
N PRO A 47 3.52 -19.58 -6.72
CA PRO A 47 3.67 -19.51 -5.28
C PRO A 47 4.97 -18.86 -4.82
N GLU A 48 6.06 -19.01 -5.57
CA GLU A 48 7.38 -18.44 -5.23
C GLU A 48 7.32 -16.91 -5.15
N VAL A 49 6.66 -16.25 -6.11
CA VAL A 49 6.52 -14.79 -6.14
C VAL A 49 5.65 -14.32 -4.97
N MET A 50 4.57 -15.02 -4.70
CA MET A 50 3.66 -14.67 -3.61
C MET A 50 4.32 -14.88 -2.25
N LEU A 51 4.98 -16.02 -2.04
CA LEU A 51 5.75 -16.28 -0.83
C LEU A 51 6.92 -15.30 -0.68
N GLY A 52 7.57 -14.93 -1.77
CA GLY A 52 8.61 -13.91 -1.78
C GLY A 52 8.11 -12.55 -1.29
N ALA A 53 6.91 -12.12 -1.69
CA ALA A 53 6.27 -10.90 -1.21
C ALA A 53 5.99 -10.95 0.31
N ALA A 54 5.48 -12.08 0.80
CA ALA A 54 5.21 -12.25 2.23
C ALA A 54 6.50 -12.37 3.08
N LEU A 55 7.56 -12.97 2.54
CA LEU A 55 8.88 -12.97 3.17
C LEU A 55 9.49 -11.57 3.22
N LEU A 56 9.29 -10.75 2.18
CA LEU A 56 9.67 -9.34 2.19
C LEU A 56 8.92 -8.59 3.29
N ALA A 57 7.62 -8.81 3.43
CA ALA A 57 6.81 -8.24 4.49
C ALA A 57 7.33 -8.64 5.89
N ARG A 58 7.67 -9.91 6.10
CA ARG A 58 8.31 -10.37 7.33
C ARG A 58 9.60 -9.63 7.62
N ASN A 59 10.50 -9.56 6.65
CA ASN A 59 11.79 -8.91 6.81
C ASN A 59 11.62 -7.39 7.10
N ALA A 60 10.62 -6.75 6.49
CA ALA A 60 10.29 -5.34 6.74
C ALA A 60 9.83 -5.13 8.18
N VAL A 61 8.90 -5.96 8.67
CA VAL A 61 8.39 -5.91 10.05
C VAL A 61 9.51 -6.17 11.06
N GLU A 62 10.36 -7.15 10.82
CA GLU A 62 11.50 -7.48 11.68
C GLU A 62 12.52 -6.33 11.77
N LYS A 63 12.62 -5.52 10.71
CA LYS A 63 13.42 -4.28 10.68
C LYS A 63 12.71 -3.05 11.23
N GLY A 64 11.50 -3.21 11.77
CA GLY A 64 10.71 -2.11 12.32
C GLY A 64 10.08 -1.17 11.29
N LEU A 65 9.97 -1.60 10.03
CA LEU A 65 9.30 -0.83 9.00
C LEU A 65 7.78 -1.01 9.11
N ALA A 66 7.05 0.06 8.77
CA ALA A 66 5.58 0.07 8.73
C ALA A 66 5.09 0.86 7.52
N SER A 67 3.88 0.55 7.08
CA SER A 67 3.18 1.36 6.09
C SER A 67 2.91 2.76 6.63
N LYS A 68 2.91 3.75 5.76
CA LYS A 68 2.56 5.11 6.18
C LYS A 68 1.04 5.22 6.39
N PRO A 69 0.57 6.05 7.33
CA PRO A 69 -0.86 6.10 7.68
C PRO A 69 -1.77 6.50 6.52
N TRP A 70 -1.26 7.26 5.57
CA TRP A 70 -2.01 7.70 4.39
C TRP A 70 -2.05 6.69 3.25
N VAL A 71 -1.36 5.53 3.38
CA VAL A 71 -1.32 4.51 2.33
C VAL A 71 -2.44 3.51 2.56
N LYS A 72 -3.40 3.45 1.64
CA LYS A 72 -4.42 2.41 1.62
C LYS A 72 -3.80 1.10 1.16
N THR A 73 -3.67 0.15 2.06
CA THR A 73 -3.12 -1.19 1.77
C THR A 73 -4.22 -2.22 1.64
N THR A 74 -4.12 -3.13 0.68
CA THR A 74 -5.10 -4.21 0.48
C THR A 74 -4.42 -5.48 0.01
N MET A 75 -5.02 -6.62 0.36
CA MET A 75 -4.65 -7.94 -0.12
C MET A 75 -5.85 -8.61 -0.77
N ALA A 76 -5.76 -8.89 -2.07
CA ALA A 76 -6.83 -9.55 -2.83
C ALA A 76 -6.20 -10.59 -3.78
N PRO A 77 -5.82 -11.78 -3.28
CA PRO A 77 -5.23 -12.81 -4.10
C PRO A 77 -6.24 -13.41 -5.08
N GLY A 78 -5.75 -13.99 -6.17
CA GLY A 78 -6.60 -14.57 -7.20
C GLY A 78 -7.36 -15.83 -6.76
N SER A 79 -6.94 -16.49 -5.68
CA SER A 79 -7.51 -17.75 -5.22
C SER A 79 -7.27 -17.97 -3.73
N GLN A 80 -8.15 -18.75 -3.13
CA GLN A 80 -8.04 -19.19 -1.74
C GLN A 80 -6.78 -19.99 -1.45
N VAL A 81 -6.20 -20.66 -2.43
CA VAL A 81 -4.95 -21.41 -2.28
C VAL A 81 -3.79 -20.54 -1.79
N VAL A 82 -3.80 -19.24 -2.12
CA VAL A 82 -2.80 -18.27 -1.61
C VAL A 82 -2.94 -18.08 -0.10
N HIS A 83 -4.17 -18.02 0.39
CA HIS A 83 -4.44 -17.99 1.82
C HIS A 83 -3.87 -19.21 2.52
N ASP A 84 -4.16 -20.38 1.99
CA ASP A 84 -3.77 -21.65 2.59
C ASP A 84 -2.25 -21.80 2.71
N TYR A 85 -1.48 -21.42 1.70
CA TYR A 85 -0.03 -21.54 1.81
C TYR A 85 0.61 -20.41 2.65
N TYR A 86 0.02 -19.22 2.72
CA TYR A 86 0.46 -18.18 3.66
C TYR A 86 0.20 -18.57 5.11
N ASP A 87 -0.94 -19.20 5.38
CA ASP A 87 -1.28 -19.71 6.70
C ASP A 87 -0.30 -20.82 7.12
N LYS A 88 -0.09 -21.81 6.26
CA LYS A 88 0.88 -22.89 6.48
C LYS A 88 2.30 -22.38 6.68
N ALA A 89 2.68 -21.31 6.02
CA ALA A 89 3.99 -20.67 6.16
C ALA A 89 4.08 -19.72 7.37
N GLY A 90 2.98 -19.42 8.05
CA GLY A 90 2.92 -18.48 9.18
C GLY A 90 3.23 -17.03 8.77
N LEU A 91 2.91 -16.63 7.55
CA LEU A 91 3.29 -15.32 7.00
C LEU A 91 2.20 -14.26 7.09
N TRP A 92 0.94 -14.64 7.34
CA TRP A 92 -0.18 -13.71 7.49
C TRP A 92 0.05 -12.60 8.51
N PRO A 93 0.53 -12.87 9.73
CA PRO A 93 0.71 -11.84 10.74
C PRO A 93 1.65 -10.71 10.32
N TYR A 94 2.60 -10.98 9.45
CA TYR A 94 3.52 -9.96 8.94
C TYR A 94 2.90 -9.08 7.88
N LEU A 95 2.06 -9.64 7.01
CA LEU A 95 1.27 -8.89 6.03
C LEU A 95 0.29 -7.97 6.74
N GLU A 96 -0.45 -8.48 7.72
CA GLU A 96 -1.42 -7.71 8.51
C GLU A 96 -0.75 -6.58 9.31
N LYS A 97 0.44 -6.79 9.88
CA LYS A 97 1.22 -5.75 10.55
C LYS A 97 1.60 -4.59 9.61
N LEU A 98 1.74 -4.85 8.32
CA LEU A 98 1.93 -3.82 7.30
C LEU A 98 0.60 -3.28 6.75
N GLY A 99 -0.55 -3.73 7.27
CA GLY A 99 -1.88 -3.29 6.86
C GLY A 99 -2.46 -4.02 5.65
N PHE A 100 -1.79 -5.06 5.14
CA PHE A 100 -2.30 -5.86 4.02
C PHE A 100 -3.29 -6.92 4.52
N TYR A 101 -4.51 -6.48 4.84
CA TYR A 101 -5.61 -7.36 5.20
C TYR A 101 -6.29 -7.96 3.97
N LEU A 102 -6.75 -9.20 4.10
CA LEU A 102 -7.54 -9.84 3.06
C LEU A 102 -8.89 -9.13 2.90
N VAL A 103 -9.12 -8.55 1.73
CA VAL A 103 -10.37 -7.83 1.41
C VAL A 103 -11.27 -8.60 0.45
N GLY A 104 -10.78 -9.66 -0.14
CA GLY A 104 -11.50 -10.50 -1.10
C GLY A 104 -10.57 -11.32 -1.98
N TYR A 105 -11.13 -11.98 -2.97
CA TYR A 105 -10.40 -12.75 -3.96
C TYR A 105 -10.70 -12.25 -5.36
N GLY A 106 -9.68 -12.27 -6.23
CA GLY A 106 -9.81 -11.89 -7.63
C GLY A 106 -9.43 -10.44 -7.93
N CYS A 107 -9.96 -9.91 -9.04
CA CYS A 107 -9.58 -8.59 -9.54
C CYS A 107 -10.21 -7.48 -8.70
N THR A 108 -9.37 -6.66 -8.07
CA THR A 108 -9.77 -5.49 -7.29
C THR A 108 -9.03 -4.25 -7.78
N THR A 109 -7.87 -3.97 -7.25
CA THR A 109 -7.09 -2.75 -7.55
C THR A 109 -6.68 -2.65 -9.02
N CYS A 110 -6.35 -3.76 -9.68
CA CYS A 110 -5.92 -3.77 -11.08
C CYS A 110 -7.01 -3.33 -12.08
N ILE A 111 -8.28 -3.41 -11.70
CA ILE A 111 -9.43 -2.94 -12.48
C ILE A 111 -10.07 -1.67 -11.90
N GLY A 112 -9.38 -0.99 -10.98
CA GLY A 112 -9.89 0.22 -10.34
C GLY A 112 -10.98 -0.02 -9.30
N ASN A 113 -11.14 -1.23 -8.78
CA ASN A 113 -12.18 -1.60 -7.81
C ASN A 113 -11.68 -1.63 -6.36
N SER A 114 -10.71 -0.80 -6.02
CA SER A 114 -10.19 -0.69 -4.64
C SER A 114 -11.04 0.19 -3.72
N GLY A 115 -12.09 0.79 -4.24
CA GLY A 115 -12.87 1.80 -3.53
C GLY A 115 -12.15 3.16 -3.41
N PRO A 116 -12.82 4.19 -2.87
CA PRO A 116 -12.27 5.53 -2.77
C PRO A 116 -11.12 5.59 -1.75
N LEU A 117 -10.26 6.59 -1.94
CA LEU A 117 -9.34 7.03 -0.89
C LEU A 117 -10.12 7.74 0.23
N PRO A 118 -9.61 7.76 1.47
CA PRO A 118 -10.09 8.66 2.49
C PRO A 118 -10.18 10.10 1.98
N GLU A 119 -11.20 10.84 2.40
CA GLU A 119 -11.48 12.17 1.86
C GLU A 119 -10.32 13.14 2.12
N GLU A 120 -9.68 13.02 3.25
CA GLU A 120 -8.52 13.82 3.67
C GLU A 120 -7.31 13.65 2.75
N ILE A 121 -7.18 12.47 2.13
CA ILE A 121 -6.12 12.16 1.17
C ILE A 121 -6.55 12.56 -0.25
N SER A 122 -7.82 12.44 -0.55
CA SER A 122 -8.38 12.75 -1.86
C SER A 122 -8.39 14.24 -2.16
N ARG A 123 -8.73 15.10 -1.19
CA ARG A 123 -8.80 16.56 -1.34
C ARG A 123 -7.49 17.20 -1.82
N PRO A 124 -6.32 16.93 -1.20
CA PRO A 124 -5.06 17.50 -1.66
C PRO A 124 -4.71 17.08 -3.09
N SER A 125 -5.05 15.84 -3.46
CA SER A 125 -4.80 15.31 -4.81
C SER A 125 -5.61 16.03 -5.88
N THR A 126 -6.78 16.56 -5.53
CA THR A 126 -7.68 17.27 -6.47
C THR A 126 -7.34 18.75 -6.59
N THR A 127 -6.87 19.38 -5.51
CA THR A 127 -6.55 20.81 -5.49
C THR A 127 -5.21 21.12 -6.15
N THR A 128 -4.31 20.17 -6.14
CA THR A 128 -3.02 20.26 -6.81
C THR A 128 -3.13 19.54 -8.15
N THR A 129 -3.27 20.30 -9.23
CA THR A 129 -3.42 19.77 -10.60
C THR A 129 -2.25 18.81 -10.91
N CYS A 130 -2.45 17.52 -10.65
CA CYS A 130 -1.59 16.49 -11.21
C CYS A 130 -1.92 16.35 -12.70
N ARG A 131 -1.24 17.13 -13.55
CA ARG A 131 -1.14 16.88 -14.99
C ARG A 131 0.05 16.01 -15.29
#